data_77460b07a2b8e9eef76851191e0d9b69
#
_entry.id   77460b07a2b8e9eef76851191e0d9b69
#
_cell.length_a   1.000
_cell.length_b   1.000
_cell.length_c   1.000
_cell.angle_alpha   90.00
_cell.angle_beta   90.00
_cell.angle_gamma   90.00
#
_symmetry.space_group_name_H-M   'P 1'
#
loop_
_entity.id
_entity.type
_entity.pdbx_description
1 polymer ?
#
loop_
_entity_poly.entity_id
_entity_poly.type
_entity_poly.pdbx_seq_one_letter_code
_entity_poly.pdbx_strand_id
1 'polypeptide(L)'
;MDRTYVFLCIACEFKGGAFLRQLKRLGHTVFLVSSEKNKNEAWPYDDIEEAFFMPEKDGRKWDINLLIAGTAHLFRTHKIDRVIALDDYDVWKGARLREEFQIPGMGETTARHFFDKLSMRIEARDAGIPIPGFTALFNDDTIREFLKKSKGPWLAKPRRDAGSLNIRKIADADAFWHWSEETGDTRHQYLLEEFRPGIICHVDSLNYNDETLFTRASQYLDAPFEVAHGGGIFHSKTMSTKDALSKKLVNLNMKVLAAFGLRHGASHSEYIVRDGGKEILFLETSARCGGAHLTDMVEAASGISLWTEWANIEHAVLTGKKYHLPMVDELQAGIIVTLCKPEKPDYETFTDPEIWWKLHKKYHIGFIFQHKTEKKIDELLSRYTKVIQE
;
A
#
# COMPACT_ATOMS: atom_id res chain seq x y z
N MET A 1 -6.87 -0.75 -36.11
CA MET A 1 -7.42 -0.67 -34.73
C MET A 1 -6.43 -1.34 -33.79
N ASP A 2 -6.09 -0.70 -32.70
CA ASP A 2 -5.24 -1.34 -31.69
C ASP A 2 -5.99 -2.58 -31.14
N ARG A 3 -5.25 -3.64 -30.84
CA ARG A 3 -5.82 -4.87 -30.29
C ARG A 3 -6.43 -4.58 -28.92
N THR A 4 -7.65 -5.04 -28.67
CA THR A 4 -8.26 -5.07 -27.34
C THR A 4 -7.57 -6.15 -26.50
N TYR A 5 -7.08 -5.79 -25.32
CA TYR A 5 -6.52 -6.72 -24.33
C TYR A 5 -7.52 -7.00 -23.23
N VAL A 6 -7.39 -8.14 -22.57
CA VAL A 6 -8.28 -8.58 -21.50
C VAL A 6 -7.54 -8.60 -20.16
N PHE A 7 -8.07 -7.86 -19.20
CA PHE A 7 -7.54 -7.74 -17.85
C PHE A 7 -8.42 -8.46 -16.86
N LEU A 8 -7.82 -9.23 -15.98
CA LEU A 8 -8.42 -9.75 -14.76
C LEU A 8 -7.85 -8.96 -13.58
N CYS A 9 -8.68 -8.13 -12.95
CA CYS A 9 -8.34 -7.33 -11.79
C CYS A 9 -8.85 -7.99 -10.50
N ILE A 10 -8.02 -8.01 -9.47
CA ILE A 10 -8.35 -8.61 -8.16
C ILE A 10 -8.30 -7.52 -7.11
N ALA A 11 -9.37 -7.34 -6.34
CA ALA A 11 -9.49 -6.35 -5.28
C ALA A 11 -10.33 -6.87 -4.12
N CYS A 12 -9.71 -7.41 -3.06
CA CYS A 12 -10.46 -7.87 -1.87
C CYS A 12 -11.05 -6.71 -1.05
N GLU A 13 -10.53 -5.49 -1.19
CA GLU A 13 -11.09 -4.26 -0.65
C GLU A 13 -11.60 -3.35 -1.78
N PHE A 14 -12.59 -2.48 -1.48
CA PHE A 14 -13.13 -1.55 -2.46
C PHE A 14 -12.13 -0.44 -2.78
N LYS A 15 -11.36 -0.61 -3.85
CA LYS A 15 -10.38 0.38 -4.35
C LYS A 15 -10.04 0.13 -5.84
N GLY A 16 -9.33 1.06 -6.46
CA GLY A 16 -8.85 0.92 -7.84
C GLY A 16 -9.89 1.26 -8.91
N GLY A 17 -11.03 1.86 -8.55
CA GLY A 17 -12.06 2.23 -9.54
C GLY A 17 -11.53 3.11 -10.68
N ALA A 18 -10.59 4.03 -10.41
CA ALA A 18 -9.99 4.86 -11.44
C ALA A 18 -9.10 4.04 -12.40
N PHE A 19 -8.40 3.00 -11.89
CA PHE A 19 -7.63 2.05 -12.71
C PHE A 19 -8.54 1.30 -13.68
N LEU A 20 -9.66 0.76 -13.19
CA LEU A 20 -10.64 0.01 -14.00
C LEU A 20 -11.24 0.89 -15.10
N ARG A 21 -11.68 2.13 -14.75
CA ARG A 21 -12.19 3.11 -15.72
C ARG A 21 -11.17 3.44 -16.80
N GLN A 22 -9.91 3.63 -16.41
CA GLN A 22 -8.87 3.98 -17.38
C GLN A 22 -8.58 2.84 -18.35
N LEU A 23 -8.54 1.58 -17.89
CA LEU A 23 -8.41 0.43 -18.79
C LEU A 23 -9.53 0.39 -19.83
N LYS A 24 -10.78 0.66 -19.43
CA LYS A 24 -11.91 0.72 -20.35
C LYS A 24 -11.78 1.85 -21.36
N ARG A 25 -11.36 3.05 -20.92
CA ARG A 25 -11.09 4.20 -21.81
C ARG A 25 -10.01 3.90 -22.84
N LEU A 26 -9.03 3.07 -22.48
CA LEU A 26 -7.97 2.59 -23.38
C LEU A 26 -8.45 1.49 -24.34
N GLY A 27 -9.73 1.09 -24.29
CA GLY A 27 -10.34 0.11 -25.18
C GLY A 27 -10.14 -1.33 -24.77
N HIS A 28 -9.86 -1.59 -23.48
CA HIS A 28 -9.64 -2.93 -22.94
C HIS A 28 -10.92 -3.53 -22.33
N THR A 29 -10.96 -4.86 -22.26
CA THR A 29 -11.98 -5.60 -21.51
C THR A 29 -11.49 -5.85 -20.09
N VAL A 30 -12.33 -5.57 -19.10
CA VAL A 30 -11.98 -5.64 -17.70
C VAL A 30 -12.91 -6.59 -16.96
N PHE A 31 -12.36 -7.63 -16.36
CA PHE A 31 -13.03 -8.49 -15.40
C PHE A 31 -12.55 -8.14 -13.99
N LEU A 32 -13.47 -8.14 -13.03
CA LEU A 32 -13.18 -7.87 -11.63
C LEU A 32 -13.49 -9.10 -10.78
N VAL A 33 -12.56 -9.49 -9.90
CA VAL A 33 -12.83 -10.38 -8.77
C VAL A 33 -12.69 -9.59 -7.49
N SER A 34 -13.74 -9.55 -6.67
CA SER A 34 -13.75 -8.84 -5.39
C SER A 34 -14.34 -9.70 -4.28
N SER A 35 -14.28 -9.23 -3.02
CA SER A 35 -14.95 -9.87 -1.90
C SER A 35 -16.46 -9.64 -1.95
N GLU A 36 -17.23 -10.61 -1.48
CA GLU A 36 -18.70 -10.53 -1.44
C GLU A 36 -19.20 -9.32 -0.63
N LYS A 37 -18.49 -8.92 0.42
CA LYS A 37 -18.79 -7.71 1.20
C LYS A 37 -18.82 -6.42 0.37
N ASN A 38 -18.08 -6.38 -0.73
CA ASN A 38 -17.96 -5.21 -1.61
C ASN A 38 -18.95 -5.21 -2.78
N LYS A 39 -19.88 -6.18 -2.83
CA LYS A 39 -20.83 -6.33 -3.96
C LYS A 39 -21.71 -5.10 -4.16
N ASN A 40 -22.03 -4.39 -3.09
CA ASN A 40 -22.90 -3.21 -3.13
C ASN A 40 -22.11 -1.88 -3.11
N GLU A 41 -20.78 -1.93 -3.22
CA GLU A 41 -19.97 -0.74 -3.34
C GLU A 41 -20.10 -0.11 -4.74
N ALA A 42 -19.74 1.16 -4.86
CA ALA A 42 -19.89 1.93 -6.10
C ALA A 42 -18.78 1.60 -7.13
N TRP A 43 -18.65 0.33 -7.48
CA TRP A 43 -17.76 -0.08 -8.56
C TRP A 43 -18.18 0.58 -9.87
N PRO A 44 -17.25 0.86 -10.79
CA PRO A 44 -17.59 1.39 -12.11
C PRO A 44 -18.17 0.25 -13.02
N TYR A 45 -19.36 -0.23 -12.69
CA TYR A 45 -19.98 -1.38 -13.35
C TYR A 45 -20.15 -1.20 -14.86
N ASP A 46 -20.36 0.03 -15.34
CA ASP A 46 -20.44 0.35 -16.79
C ASP A 46 -19.09 0.16 -17.51
N ASP A 47 -17.99 0.14 -16.77
CA ASP A 47 -16.63 -0.01 -17.30
C ASP A 47 -16.08 -1.44 -17.11
N ILE A 48 -16.81 -2.31 -16.42
CA ILE A 48 -16.45 -3.70 -16.11
C ILE A 48 -17.32 -4.63 -16.95
N GLU A 49 -16.71 -5.59 -17.65
CA GLU A 49 -17.44 -6.59 -18.43
C GLU A 49 -18.26 -7.50 -17.54
N GLU A 50 -17.62 -8.02 -16.48
CA GLU A 50 -18.27 -8.83 -15.45
C GLU A 50 -17.50 -8.74 -14.12
N ALA A 51 -18.24 -8.72 -13.01
CA ALA A 51 -17.68 -8.74 -11.67
C ALA A 51 -18.09 -10.00 -10.92
N PHE A 52 -17.11 -10.71 -10.37
CA PHE A 52 -17.26 -11.93 -9.58
C PHE A 52 -16.98 -11.63 -8.11
N PHE A 53 -17.74 -12.22 -7.21
CA PHE A 53 -17.62 -11.96 -5.78
C PHE A 53 -17.28 -13.23 -5.03
N MET A 54 -16.10 -13.23 -4.40
CA MET A 54 -15.58 -14.35 -3.62
C MET A 54 -16.13 -14.31 -2.18
N PRO A 55 -16.60 -15.43 -1.64
CA PRO A 55 -16.89 -15.54 -0.22
C PRO A 55 -15.63 -15.42 0.61
N GLU A 56 -15.71 -14.73 1.74
CA GLU A 56 -14.60 -14.59 2.67
C GLU A 56 -14.68 -15.66 3.78
N LYS A 57 -13.53 -16.30 4.04
CA LYS A 57 -13.31 -17.04 5.28
C LYS A 57 -12.52 -16.12 6.22
N ASP A 58 -12.95 -16.01 7.47
CA ASP A 58 -12.24 -15.22 8.49
C ASP A 58 -11.96 -13.76 8.08
N GLY A 59 -12.94 -13.10 7.48
CA GLY A 59 -12.98 -11.65 7.29
C GLY A 59 -12.19 -11.07 6.11
N ARG A 60 -11.20 -11.75 5.53
CA ARG A 60 -10.41 -11.25 4.36
C ARG A 60 -9.74 -12.36 3.56
N LYS A 61 -9.90 -13.60 3.98
CA LYS A 61 -9.21 -14.73 3.36
C LYS A 61 -10.11 -15.41 2.34
N TRP A 62 -9.72 -15.34 1.08
CA TRP A 62 -10.31 -16.17 0.04
C TRP A 62 -9.65 -17.54 0.04
N ASP A 63 -10.43 -18.56 -0.28
CA ASP A 63 -9.87 -19.86 -0.61
C ASP A 63 -9.18 -19.76 -1.98
N ILE A 64 -7.86 -19.95 -2.00
CA ILE A 64 -7.08 -19.82 -3.23
C ILE A 64 -7.47 -20.87 -4.29
N ASN A 65 -7.87 -22.05 -3.87
CA ASN A 65 -8.29 -23.10 -4.81
C ASN A 65 -9.64 -22.75 -5.46
N LEU A 66 -10.55 -22.14 -4.71
CA LEU A 66 -11.81 -21.61 -5.27
C LEU A 66 -11.54 -20.45 -6.23
N LEU A 67 -10.59 -19.57 -5.90
CA LEU A 67 -10.20 -18.48 -6.80
C LEU A 67 -9.63 -19.03 -8.10
N ILE A 68 -8.71 -20.00 -8.04
CA ILE A 68 -8.15 -20.66 -9.23
C ILE A 68 -9.23 -21.36 -10.05
N ALA A 69 -10.11 -22.14 -9.41
CA ALA A 69 -11.18 -22.85 -10.10
C ALA A 69 -12.16 -21.89 -10.80
N GLY A 70 -12.57 -20.82 -10.11
CA GLY A 70 -13.45 -19.80 -10.69
C GLY A 70 -12.79 -19.06 -11.86
N THR A 71 -11.56 -18.66 -11.70
CA THR A 71 -10.82 -17.99 -12.79
C THR A 71 -10.51 -18.95 -13.94
N ALA A 72 -10.26 -20.24 -13.70
CA ALA A 72 -10.08 -21.24 -14.76
C ALA A 72 -11.29 -21.32 -15.71
N HIS A 73 -12.51 -21.14 -15.18
CA HIS A 73 -13.71 -21.06 -16.01
C HIS A 73 -13.64 -19.84 -16.96
N LEU A 74 -13.23 -18.68 -16.44
CA LEU A 74 -13.08 -17.47 -17.24
C LEU A 74 -11.99 -17.64 -18.33
N PHE A 75 -10.87 -18.30 -18.02
CA PHE A 75 -9.80 -18.58 -18.99
C PHE A 75 -10.24 -19.51 -20.13
N ARG A 76 -11.29 -20.31 -19.96
CA ARG A 76 -11.84 -21.16 -21.04
C ARG A 76 -12.54 -20.35 -22.12
N THR A 77 -13.11 -19.21 -21.76
CA THR A 77 -13.94 -18.39 -22.64
C THR A 77 -13.25 -17.11 -23.09
N HIS A 78 -12.23 -16.66 -22.34
CA HIS A 78 -11.53 -15.42 -22.62
C HIS A 78 -10.01 -15.63 -22.56
N LYS A 79 -9.31 -15.03 -23.52
CA LYS A 79 -7.86 -14.95 -23.48
C LYS A 79 -7.44 -13.80 -22.55
N ILE A 80 -7.18 -14.09 -21.30
CA ILE A 80 -6.69 -13.10 -20.35
C ILE A 80 -5.23 -12.76 -20.66
N ASP A 81 -4.94 -11.48 -20.87
CA ASP A 81 -3.59 -10.97 -21.17
C ASP A 81 -2.85 -10.47 -19.94
N ARG A 82 -3.58 -10.04 -18.88
CA ARG A 82 -3.02 -9.53 -17.62
C ARG A 82 -3.86 -9.91 -16.41
N VAL A 83 -3.16 -10.15 -15.29
CA VAL A 83 -3.75 -10.29 -13.95
C VAL A 83 -3.15 -9.21 -13.07
N ILE A 84 -3.99 -8.31 -12.52
CA ILE A 84 -3.58 -7.17 -11.70
C ILE A 84 -4.17 -7.29 -10.30
N ALA A 85 -3.32 -7.19 -9.29
CA ALA A 85 -3.72 -7.15 -7.88
C ALA A 85 -3.78 -5.69 -7.42
N LEU A 86 -4.95 -5.22 -7.00
CA LEU A 86 -5.19 -3.82 -6.62
C LEU A 86 -5.03 -3.57 -5.12
N ASP A 87 -4.87 -4.63 -4.31
CA ASP A 87 -4.73 -4.55 -2.86
C ASP A 87 -3.54 -5.36 -2.33
N ASP A 88 -3.07 -5.04 -1.12
CA ASP A 88 -1.99 -5.75 -0.42
C ASP A 88 -2.26 -7.25 -0.30
N TYR A 89 -3.48 -7.57 0.13
CA TYR A 89 -3.90 -8.95 0.35
C TYR A 89 -4.02 -9.75 -0.95
N ASP A 90 -3.95 -9.08 -2.11
CA ASP A 90 -4.13 -9.70 -3.42
C ASP A 90 -2.81 -9.86 -4.21
N VAL A 91 -1.73 -9.21 -3.78
CA VAL A 91 -0.43 -9.25 -4.48
C VAL A 91 0.02 -10.71 -4.71
N TRP A 92 -0.03 -11.56 -3.66
CA TRP A 92 0.35 -12.97 -3.78
C TRP A 92 -0.67 -13.81 -4.57
N LYS A 93 -1.98 -13.51 -4.44
CA LYS A 93 -3.04 -14.19 -5.20
C LYS A 93 -2.89 -13.91 -6.69
N GLY A 94 -2.63 -12.64 -7.06
CA GLY A 94 -2.36 -12.27 -8.43
C GLY A 94 -1.11 -12.96 -9.00
N ALA A 95 -0.06 -13.08 -8.20
CA ALA A 95 1.15 -13.81 -8.58
C ALA A 95 0.87 -15.31 -8.78
N ARG A 96 0.11 -15.93 -7.86
CA ARG A 96 -0.32 -17.32 -7.97
C ARG A 96 -1.13 -17.58 -9.23
N LEU A 97 -2.08 -16.71 -9.57
CA LEU A 97 -2.85 -16.84 -10.81
C LEU A 97 -1.98 -16.67 -12.06
N ARG A 98 -1.03 -15.72 -12.04
CA ARG A 98 -0.10 -15.54 -13.17
C ARG A 98 0.73 -16.79 -13.42
N GLU A 99 1.26 -17.43 -12.38
CA GLU A 99 2.02 -18.69 -12.51
C GLU A 99 1.11 -19.86 -12.94
N GLU A 100 -0.08 -20.01 -12.34
CA GLU A 100 -1.02 -21.08 -12.69
C GLU A 100 -1.42 -21.05 -14.17
N PHE A 101 -1.71 -19.87 -14.70
CA PHE A 101 -2.21 -19.69 -16.07
C PHE A 101 -1.15 -19.16 -17.05
N GLN A 102 0.13 -19.15 -16.65
CA GLN A 102 1.26 -18.70 -17.46
C GLN A 102 1.07 -17.29 -18.03
N ILE A 103 0.48 -16.38 -17.24
CA ILE A 103 0.29 -14.98 -17.59
C ILE A 103 1.57 -14.19 -17.26
N PRO A 104 2.10 -13.38 -18.20
CA PRO A 104 3.29 -12.58 -17.95
C PRO A 104 3.12 -11.59 -16.81
N GLY A 105 4.13 -11.46 -15.95
CA GLY A 105 4.17 -10.52 -14.82
C GLY A 105 4.96 -11.06 -13.64
N MET A 106 4.82 -10.39 -12.50
CA MET A 106 5.48 -10.77 -11.26
C MET A 106 4.96 -12.13 -10.76
N GLY A 107 5.85 -13.12 -10.67
CA GLY A 107 5.57 -14.44 -10.09
C GLY A 107 5.66 -14.46 -8.56
N GLU A 108 5.35 -15.60 -7.93
CA GLU A 108 5.25 -15.73 -6.47
C GLU A 108 6.55 -15.41 -5.74
N THR A 109 7.70 -15.78 -6.29
CA THR A 109 9.00 -15.50 -5.66
C THR A 109 9.25 -14.00 -5.50
N THR A 110 9.12 -13.24 -6.58
CA THR A 110 9.28 -11.78 -6.56
C THR A 110 8.16 -11.11 -5.76
N ALA A 111 6.92 -11.58 -5.90
CA ALA A 111 5.79 -11.01 -5.17
C ALA A 111 5.96 -11.07 -3.66
N ARG A 112 6.67 -12.08 -3.13
CA ARG A 112 6.98 -12.18 -1.68
C ARG A 112 7.68 -10.96 -1.12
N HIS A 113 8.51 -10.29 -1.91
CA HIS A 113 9.19 -9.06 -1.51
C HIS A 113 8.20 -7.88 -1.31
N PHE A 114 6.92 -8.02 -1.73
CA PHE A 114 5.90 -6.98 -1.67
C PHE A 114 4.69 -7.31 -0.77
N PHE A 115 4.70 -8.47 -0.10
CA PHE A 115 3.62 -8.82 0.84
C PHE A 115 4.09 -9.62 2.08
N ASP A 116 5.26 -10.26 2.05
CA ASP A 116 5.80 -11.04 3.18
C ASP A 116 6.92 -10.25 3.86
N LYS A 117 6.63 -9.69 5.04
CA LYS A 117 7.58 -8.84 5.78
C LYS A 117 8.91 -9.52 6.07
N LEU A 118 8.93 -10.86 6.30
CA LEU A 118 10.18 -11.58 6.49
C LEU A 118 10.99 -11.64 5.19
N SER A 119 10.35 -11.89 4.05
CA SER A 119 11.01 -11.85 2.74
C SER A 119 11.55 -10.44 2.43
N MET A 120 10.77 -9.39 2.74
CA MET A 120 11.23 -7.99 2.62
C MET A 120 12.50 -7.74 3.43
N ARG A 121 12.58 -8.25 4.67
CA ARG A 121 13.76 -8.07 5.53
C ARG A 121 14.98 -8.80 5.00
N ILE A 122 14.80 -10.03 4.53
CA ILE A 122 15.90 -10.84 3.96
C ILE A 122 16.45 -10.14 2.73
N GLU A 123 15.60 -9.80 1.78
CA GLU A 123 16.02 -9.15 0.53
C GLU A 123 16.67 -7.79 0.77
N ALA A 124 16.08 -6.97 1.64
CA ALA A 124 16.64 -5.66 2.01
C ALA A 124 18.02 -5.80 2.66
N ARG A 125 18.21 -6.76 3.59
CA ARG A 125 19.50 -7.05 4.20
C ARG A 125 20.53 -7.45 3.16
N ASP A 126 20.18 -8.37 2.29
CA ASP A 126 21.08 -8.93 1.28
C ASP A 126 21.46 -7.89 0.21
N ALA A 127 20.58 -6.91 -0.03
CA ALA A 127 20.82 -5.72 -0.85
C ALA A 127 21.53 -4.57 -0.12
N GLY A 128 21.89 -4.72 1.17
CA GLY A 128 22.54 -3.66 1.95
C GLY A 128 21.65 -2.46 2.27
N ILE A 129 20.33 -2.63 2.24
CA ILE A 129 19.34 -1.60 2.58
C ILE A 129 19.20 -1.55 4.11
N PRO A 130 19.29 -0.36 4.75
CA PRO A 130 19.13 -0.24 6.19
C PRO A 130 17.72 -0.66 6.64
N ILE A 131 17.66 -1.55 7.63
CA ILE A 131 16.44 -2.09 8.23
C ILE A 131 16.59 -2.24 9.74
N PRO A 132 15.50 -2.33 10.52
CA PRO A 132 15.57 -2.77 11.91
C PRO A 132 16.15 -4.19 12.01
N GLY A 133 16.87 -4.47 13.12
CA GLY A 133 17.31 -5.83 13.41
C GLY A 133 16.12 -6.78 13.52
N PHE A 134 16.23 -7.99 12.94
CA PHE A 134 15.11 -8.94 12.88
C PHE A 134 15.56 -10.39 12.96
N THR A 135 14.63 -11.29 13.27
CA THR A 135 14.80 -12.74 13.17
C THR A 135 13.50 -13.43 12.71
N ALA A 136 13.66 -14.52 11.97
CA ALA A 136 12.56 -15.45 11.70
C ALA A 136 12.24 -16.27 12.97
N LEU A 137 10.98 -16.65 13.16
CA LEU A 137 10.54 -17.40 14.34
C LEU A 137 10.43 -18.91 14.04
N PHE A 138 11.48 -19.48 13.42
CA PHE A 138 11.53 -20.90 13.02
C PHE A 138 12.30 -21.76 14.01
N ASN A 139 13.50 -21.31 14.42
CA ASN A 139 14.44 -22.07 15.24
C ASN A 139 14.74 -21.34 16.55
N ASP A 140 14.59 -22.05 17.67
CA ASP A 140 14.73 -21.46 19.01
C ASP A 140 16.14 -20.95 19.30
N ASP A 141 17.19 -21.65 18.82
CA ASP A 141 18.56 -21.21 19.07
C ASP A 141 18.87 -19.91 18.32
N THR A 142 18.42 -19.80 17.07
CA THR A 142 18.52 -18.54 16.30
C THR A 142 17.79 -17.40 17.02
N ILE A 143 16.62 -17.68 17.57
CA ILE A 143 15.83 -16.68 18.32
C ILE A 143 16.57 -16.28 19.60
N ARG A 144 17.08 -17.26 20.37
CA ARG A 144 17.87 -16.98 21.59
C ARG A 144 19.10 -16.13 21.31
N GLU A 145 19.79 -16.41 20.19
CA GLU A 145 20.93 -15.58 19.77
C GLU A 145 20.52 -14.15 19.44
N PHE A 146 19.41 -13.97 18.72
CA PHE A 146 18.89 -12.64 18.41
C PHE A 146 18.52 -11.85 19.68
N LEU A 147 17.77 -12.47 20.61
CA LEU A 147 17.38 -11.85 21.88
C LEU A 147 18.59 -11.47 22.76
N LYS A 148 19.70 -12.23 22.70
CA LYS A 148 20.95 -11.88 23.41
C LYS A 148 21.69 -10.71 22.75
N LYS A 149 21.67 -10.60 21.42
CA LYS A 149 22.42 -9.58 20.67
C LYS A 149 21.68 -8.26 20.51
N SER A 150 20.35 -8.30 20.54
CA SER A 150 19.48 -7.12 20.40
C SER A 150 18.87 -6.71 21.73
N LYS A 151 18.46 -5.45 21.83
CA LYS A 151 17.78 -4.93 23.03
C LYS A 151 16.31 -4.72 22.76
N GLY A 152 15.44 -5.20 23.64
CA GLY A 152 14.01 -4.92 23.60
C GLY A 152 13.69 -3.43 23.81
N PRO A 153 12.45 -3.03 23.63
CA PRO A 153 11.33 -3.90 23.22
C PRO A 153 11.43 -4.32 21.75
N TRP A 154 10.77 -5.43 21.44
CA TRP A 154 10.63 -5.94 20.08
C TRP A 154 9.17 -5.90 19.62
N LEU A 155 8.96 -6.09 18.32
CA LEU A 155 7.65 -6.26 17.71
C LEU A 155 7.55 -7.65 17.06
N ALA A 156 6.62 -8.48 17.55
CA ALA A 156 6.19 -9.66 16.82
C ALA A 156 5.15 -9.22 15.77
N LYS A 157 5.50 -9.31 14.50
CA LYS A 157 4.68 -8.85 13.38
C LYS A 157 4.21 -10.02 12.53
N PRO A 158 2.91 -10.14 12.20
CA PRO A 158 2.49 -11.09 11.16
C PRO A 158 3.22 -10.81 9.86
N ARG A 159 3.67 -11.86 9.20
CA ARG A 159 4.43 -11.74 7.95
C ARG A 159 3.58 -11.20 6.79
N ARG A 160 2.28 -11.52 6.79
CA ARG A 160 1.38 -11.32 5.62
C ARG A 160 0.14 -10.49 5.94
N ASP A 161 0.23 -9.61 6.93
CA ASP A 161 -0.84 -8.69 7.30
C ASP A 161 -0.47 -7.25 6.93
N ALA A 162 -1.48 -6.38 6.79
CA ALA A 162 -1.34 -4.96 6.48
C ALA A 162 -2.06 -4.10 7.53
N GLY A 163 -1.81 -2.78 7.53
CA GLY A 163 -2.51 -1.83 8.40
C GLY A 163 -2.19 -1.99 9.89
N SER A 164 -0.98 -2.41 10.23
CA SER A 164 -0.53 -2.59 11.63
C SER A 164 -1.36 -3.59 12.46
N LEU A 165 -2.18 -4.42 11.83
CA LEU A 165 -3.00 -5.41 12.51
C LEU A 165 -2.17 -6.52 13.15
N ASN A 166 -2.63 -7.01 14.32
CA ASN A 166 -2.05 -8.16 15.03
C ASN A 166 -0.55 -8.02 15.38
N ILE A 167 0.00 -6.81 15.37
CA ILE A 167 1.36 -6.55 15.84
C ILE A 167 1.36 -6.58 17.39
N ARG A 168 2.28 -7.36 17.96
CA ARG A 168 2.46 -7.47 19.42
C ARG A 168 3.77 -6.84 19.83
N LYS A 169 3.72 -5.88 20.75
CA LYS A 169 4.91 -5.33 21.39
C LYS A 169 5.37 -6.27 22.52
N ILE A 170 6.62 -6.69 22.48
CA ILE A 170 7.26 -7.64 23.38
C ILE A 170 8.30 -6.88 24.20
N ALA A 171 8.13 -6.84 25.51
CA ALA A 171 8.97 -6.01 26.38
C ALA A 171 10.38 -6.58 26.58
N ASP A 172 10.48 -7.88 26.83
CA ASP A 172 11.70 -8.61 27.17
C ASP A 172 11.67 -10.06 26.68
N ALA A 173 12.74 -10.81 26.95
CA ALA A 173 12.87 -12.18 26.49
C ALA A 173 11.87 -13.14 27.15
N ASP A 174 11.52 -12.93 28.42
CA ASP A 174 10.56 -13.79 29.12
C ASP A 174 9.16 -13.60 28.55
N ALA A 175 8.76 -12.34 28.28
CA ALA A 175 7.52 -12.03 27.60
C ALA A 175 7.47 -12.62 26.18
N PHE A 176 8.63 -12.67 25.47
CA PHE A 176 8.70 -13.32 24.17
C PHE A 176 8.43 -14.83 24.26
N TRP A 177 9.08 -15.53 25.19
CA TRP A 177 8.91 -16.98 25.30
C TRP A 177 7.50 -17.35 25.74
N HIS A 178 6.90 -16.59 26.66
CA HIS A 178 5.50 -16.77 27.05
C HIS A 178 4.55 -16.61 25.85
N TRP A 179 4.68 -15.52 25.09
CA TRP A 179 3.91 -15.30 23.85
C TRP A 179 4.16 -16.41 22.81
N SER A 180 5.40 -16.89 22.68
CA SER A 180 5.77 -17.95 21.76
C SER A 180 5.11 -19.28 22.09
N GLU A 181 4.96 -19.61 23.37
CA GLU A 181 4.25 -20.79 23.86
C GLU A 181 2.74 -20.68 23.56
N GLU A 182 2.11 -19.52 23.82
CA GLU A 182 0.71 -19.27 23.51
C GLU A 182 0.44 -19.39 22.00
N THR A 183 1.37 -18.91 21.18
CA THR A 183 1.24 -18.91 19.70
C THR A 183 1.50 -20.29 19.09
N GLY A 184 2.29 -21.11 19.76
CA GLY A 184 2.63 -22.47 19.37
C GLY A 184 3.22 -22.56 17.96
N ASP A 185 2.87 -23.61 17.21
CA ASP A 185 3.41 -23.86 15.87
C ASP A 185 3.06 -22.79 14.84
N THR A 186 2.08 -21.92 15.13
CA THR A 186 1.72 -20.82 14.20
C THR A 186 2.70 -19.64 14.29
N ARG A 187 3.63 -19.61 15.24
CA ARG A 187 4.64 -18.56 15.36
C ARG A 187 5.49 -18.35 14.11
N HIS A 188 5.65 -19.37 13.26
CA HIS A 188 6.33 -19.24 11.97
C HIS A 188 5.67 -18.24 11.01
N GLN A 189 4.41 -17.87 11.26
CA GLN A 189 3.68 -16.83 10.52
C GLN A 189 4.07 -15.42 10.94
N TYR A 190 4.97 -15.27 11.93
CA TYR A 190 5.48 -13.99 12.45
C TYR A 190 6.98 -13.86 12.20
N LEU A 191 7.46 -12.63 12.28
CA LEU A 191 8.87 -12.29 12.49
C LEU A 191 8.98 -11.47 13.78
N LEU A 192 10.15 -11.51 14.41
CA LEU A 192 10.49 -10.62 15.53
C LEU A 192 11.44 -9.55 15.02
N GLU A 193 11.15 -8.29 15.35
CA GLU A 193 11.89 -7.11 14.88
C GLU A 193 12.16 -6.17 16.04
N GLU A 194 13.34 -5.53 16.08
CA GLU A 194 13.62 -4.46 17.04
C GLU A 194 12.63 -3.31 16.88
N PHE A 195 12.04 -2.85 17.96
CA PHE A 195 11.23 -1.64 17.94
C PHE A 195 12.13 -0.42 17.80
N ARG A 196 12.02 0.26 16.69
CA ARG A 196 12.80 1.47 16.38
C ARG A 196 11.86 2.66 16.31
N PRO A 197 11.74 3.46 17.41
CA PRO A 197 10.89 4.65 17.38
C PRO A 197 11.44 5.69 16.41
N GLY A 198 10.57 6.36 15.68
CA GLY A 198 10.93 7.39 14.72
C GLY A 198 9.69 7.94 14.00
N ILE A 199 9.92 8.91 13.15
CA ILE A 199 8.88 9.46 12.27
C ILE A 199 8.66 8.47 11.14
N ILE A 200 7.41 8.14 10.85
CA ILE A 200 7.09 7.29 9.70
C ILE A 200 6.86 8.16 8.48
N CYS A 201 7.64 7.90 7.45
CA CYS A 201 7.48 8.51 6.13
C CYS A 201 7.09 7.44 5.12
N HIS A 202 6.43 7.86 4.05
CA HIS A 202 6.12 6.95 2.94
C HIS A 202 6.51 7.55 1.59
N VAL A 203 6.74 6.69 0.62
CA VAL A 203 7.02 7.06 -0.77
C VAL A 203 6.09 6.28 -1.68
N ASP A 204 5.31 7.01 -2.46
CA ASP A 204 4.46 6.47 -3.50
C ASP A 204 5.17 6.62 -4.86
N SER A 205 5.12 5.58 -5.70
CA SER A 205 5.92 5.56 -6.94
C SER A 205 5.18 4.89 -8.10
N LEU A 206 5.63 5.24 -9.32
CA LEU A 206 5.29 4.56 -10.57
C LEU A 206 6.55 4.08 -11.26
N ASN A 207 6.57 2.80 -11.63
CA ASN A 207 7.68 2.14 -12.31
C ASN A 207 7.28 1.69 -13.70
N TYR A 208 8.20 1.82 -14.66
CA TYR A 208 8.06 1.31 -16.02
C TYR A 208 9.41 0.89 -16.57
N ASN A 209 9.52 -0.36 -17.09
CA ASN A 209 10.76 -0.94 -17.63
C ASN A 209 11.96 -0.84 -16.68
N ASP A 210 11.76 -1.25 -15.43
CA ASP A 210 12.77 -1.24 -14.35
C ASP A 210 13.21 0.18 -13.91
N GLU A 211 12.61 1.24 -14.45
CA GLU A 211 12.85 2.61 -14.06
C GLU A 211 11.72 3.18 -13.22
N THR A 212 12.05 3.90 -12.17
CA THR A 212 11.08 4.68 -11.39
C THR A 212 10.88 6.04 -12.03
N LEU A 213 9.70 6.25 -12.63
CA LEU A 213 9.39 7.46 -13.39
C LEU A 213 8.77 8.57 -12.55
N PHE A 214 8.07 8.20 -11.49
CA PHE A 214 7.43 9.14 -10.56
C PHE A 214 7.64 8.70 -9.14
N THR A 215 7.87 9.66 -8.24
CA THR A 215 7.94 9.45 -6.80
C THR A 215 7.39 10.66 -6.06
N ARG A 216 6.67 10.42 -4.96
CA ARG A 216 6.30 11.45 -3.99
C ARG A 216 6.56 10.93 -2.58
N ALA A 217 7.45 11.60 -1.86
CA ALA A 217 7.67 11.36 -0.44
C ALA A 217 6.64 12.13 0.39
N SER A 218 6.18 11.51 1.47
CA SER A 218 5.21 12.06 2.40
C SER A 218 5.55 11.62 3.83
N GLN A 219 4.95 12.28 4.82
CA GLN A 219 5.16 12.02 6.23
C GLN A 219 3.81 11.82 6.92
N TYR A 220 3.66 10.73 7.69
CA TYR A 220 2.57 10.61 8.65
C TYR A 220 2.81 11.55 9.83
N LEU A 221 1.78 12.24 10.28
CA LEU A 221 1.89 13.12 11.44
C LEU A 221 1.76 12.35 12.75
N ASP A 222 0.96 11.27 12.76
CA ASP A 222 0.96 10.26 13.82
C ASP A 222 1.34 8.91 13.24
N ALA A 223 2.01 8.08 14.03
CA ALA A 223 2.42 6.76 13.58
C ALA A 223 1.20 5.87 13.28
N PRO A 224 1.09 5.24 12.11
CA PRO A 224 -0.06 4.39 11.76
C PRO A 224 -0.34 3.29 12.79
N PHE A 225 0.69 2.75 13.42
CA PHE A 225 0.57 1.77 14.49
C PHE A 225 -0.19 2.33 15.71
N GLU A 226 0.09 3.56 16.12
CA GLU A 226 -0.56 4.20 17.26
C GLU A 226 -2.00 4.57 16.94
N VAL A 227 -2.26 5.06 15.73
CA VAL A 227 -3.62 5.37 15.24
C VAL A 227 -4.48 4.09 15.18
N ALA A 228 -3.93 2.99 14.69
CA ALA A 228 -4.65 1.72 14.56
C ALA A 228 -5.02 1.07 15.90
N HIS A 229 -4.18 1.24 16.96
CA HIS A 229 -4.38 0.59 18.26
C HIS A 229 -4.99 1.50 19.34
N GLY A 230 -4.72 2.80 19.26
CA GLY A 230 -5.18 3.78 20.24
C GLY A 230 -6.46 4.53 19.84
N GLY A 231 -6.89 4.38 18.61
CA GLY A 231 -7.83 5.28 18.00
C GLY A 231 -7.21 6.66 17.78
N GLY A 232 -7.59 7.38 16.76
CA GLY A 232 -7.02 8.70 16.49
C GLY A 232 -7.37 9.21 15.11
N ILE A 233 -6.70 10.29 14.74
CA ILE A 233 -6.87 10.93 13.45
C ILE A 233 -5.78 10.41 12.53
N PHE A 234 -6.17 9.85 11.39
CA PHE A 234 -5.24 9.53 10.32
C PHE A 234 -4.92 10.82 9.57
N HIS A 235 -3.65 11.21 9.58
CA HIS A 235 -3.21 12.35 8.81
C HIS A 235 -1.78 12.19 8.28
N SER A 236 -1.60 12.68 7.05
CA SER A 236 -0.32 12.68 6.34
C SER A 236 -0.18 13.95 5.53
N LYS A 237 1.04 14.31 5.18
CA LYS A 237 1.34 15.42 4.28
C LYS A 237 2.46 15.06 3.31
N THR A 238 2.40 15.60 2.10
CA THR A 238 3.51 15.50 1.14
C THR A 238 4.71 16.32 1.61
N MET A 239 5.89 15.86 1.24
CA MET A 239 7.14 16.58 1.45
C MET A 239 7.55 17.32 0.18
N SER A 240 8.22 18.47 0.32
CA SER A 240 8.79 19.17 -0.83
C SER A 240 9.81 18.31 -1.57
N THR A 241 9.72 18.27 -2.89
CA THR A 241 10.72 17.59 -3.74
C THR A 241 12.13 18.20 -3.62
N LYS A 242 12.22 19.42 -3.11
CA LYS A 242 13.49 20.15 -2.88
C LYS A 242 14.12 19.81 -1.53
N ASP A 243 13.34 19.25 -0.59
CA ASP A 243 13.83 18.90 0.74
C ASP A 243 14.88 17.78 0.69
N ALA A 244 15.92 17.91 1.52
CA ALA A 244 17.02 16.96 1.59
C ALA A 244 16.58 15.58 2.09
N LEU A 245 15.64 15.52 3.05
CA LEU A 245 15.11 14.28 3.56
C LEU A 245 14.23 13.58 2.51
N SER A 246 13.37 14.33 1.82
CA SER A 246 12.57 13.84 0.70
C SER A 246 13.46 13.17 -0.36
N LYS A 247 14.54 13.82 -0.77
CA LYS A 247 15.50 13.25 -1.75
C LYS A 247 16.18 11.98 -1.25
N LYS A 248 16.54 11.91 0.04
CA LYS A 248 17.12 10.69 0.63
C LYS A 248 16.13 9.53 0.63
N LEU A 249 14.87 9.80 1.00
CA LEU A 249 13.78 8.80 0.99
C LEU A 249 13.53 8.27 -0.42
N VAL A 250 13.41 9.16 -1.40
CA VAL A 250 13.22 8.79 -2.81
C VAL A 250 14.38 7.95 -3.32
N ASN A 251 15.63 8.35 -3.05
CA ASN A 251 16.80 7.59 -3.48
C ASN A 251 16.87 6.19 -2.83
N LEU A 252 16.49 6.08 -1.55
CA LEU A 252 16.42 4.79 -0.87
C LEU A 252 15.29 3.93 -1.44
N ASN A 253 14.12 4.53 -1.73
CA ASN A 253 12.99 3.84 -2.32
C ASN A 253 13.32 3.25 -3.70
N MET A 254 14.00 4.01 -4.56
CA MET A 254 14.45 3.50 -5.86
C MET A 254 15.38 2.29 -5.72
N LYS A 255 16.28 2.27 -4.72
CA LYS A 255 17.13 1.12 -4.41
C LYS A 255 16.31 -0.09 -3.93
N VAL A 256 15.32 0.14 -3.05
CA VAL A 256 14.41 -0.92 -2.58
C VAL A 256 13.66 -1.54 -3.75
N LEU A 257 13.01 -0.74 -4.60
CA LEU A 257 12.20 -1.24 -5.70
C LEU A 257 13.04 -1.98 -6.75
N ALA A 258 14.25 -1.50 -7.03
CA ALA A 258 15.18 -2.18 -7.92
C ALA A 258 15.64 -3.54 -7.34
N ALA A 259 16.04 -3.59 -6.06
CA ALA A 259 16.45 -4.82 -5.39
C ALA A 259 15.31 -5.84 -5.32
N PHE A 260 14.08 -5.39 -5.05
CA PHE A 260 12.90 -6.25 -4.95
C PHE A 260 12.32 -6.66 -6.30
N GLY A 261 12.76 -6.04 -7.40
CA GLY A 261 12.39 -6.43 -8.77
C GLY A 261 11.04 -5.90 -9.23
N LEU A 262 10.64 -4.69 -8.81
CA LEU A 262 9.43 -4.04 -9.35
C LEU A 262 9.72 -3.45 -10.72
N ARG A 263 9.31 -4.16 -11.77
CA ARG A 263 9.54 -3.74 -13.16
C ARG A 263 8.53 -2.71 -13.66
N HIS A 264 7.26 -2.91 -13.34
CA HIS A 264 6.13 -2.10 -13.79
C HIS A 264 5.10 -1.95 -12.69
N GLY A 265 4.38 -0.83 -12.70
CA GLY A 265 3.23 -0.59 -11.85
C GLY A 265 3.46 0.44 -10.76
N ALA A 266 2.55 0.47 -9.80
CA ALA A 266 2.61 1.37 -8.66
C ALA A 266 3.21 0.68 -7.43
N SER A 267 3.80 1.48 -6.53
CA SER A 267 4.23 1.00 -5.21
C SER A 267 3.96 2.03 -4.12
N HIS A 268 3.80 1.52 -2.91
CA HIS A 268 3.74 2.29 -1.68
C HIS A 268 4.74 1.69 -0.70
N SER A 269 5.70 2.49 -0.23
CA SER A 269 6.79 2.06 0.64
C SER A 269 6.87 2.92 1.89
N GLU A 270 7.16 2.33 3.04
CA GLU A 270 7.25 3.00 4.33
C GLU A 270 8.66 2.94 4.92
N TYR A 271 9.03 3.99 5.64
CA TYR A 271 10.36 4.20 6.21
C TYR A 271 10.27 4.78 7.61
N ILE A 272 11.18 4.35 8.51
CA ILE A 272 11.39 4.96 9.83
C ILE A 272 12.53 5.97 9.70
N VAL A 273 12.24 7.24 9.99
CA VAL A 273 13.21 8.33 9.97
C VAL A 273 13.57 8.70 11.41
N ARG A 274 14.87 8.71 11.73
CA ARG A 274 15.41 8.98 13.06
C ARG A 274 16.51 10.04 13.01
N ASP A 275 16.79 10.60 14.17
CA ASP A 275 17.90 11.55 14.40
C ASP A 275 17.92 12.70 13.37
N GLY A 276 16.74 13.27 13.08
CA GLY A 276 16.59 14.36 12.12
C GLY A 276 16.97 13.97 10.68
N GLY A 277 16.72 12.73 10.28
CA GLY A 277 17.02 12.23 8.93
C GLY A 277 18.46 11.75 8.73
N LYS A 278 19.20 11.50 9.81
CA LYS A 278 20.54 10.88 9.75
C LYS A 278 20.44 9.37 9.56
N GLU A 279 19.43 8.72 10.17
CA GLU A 279 19.13 7.31 10.02
C GLU A 279 17.78 7.16 9.35
N ILE A 280 17.71 6.39 8.26
CA ILE A 280 16.49 6.03 7.56
C ILE A 280 16.49 4.52 7.42
N LEU A 281 15.47 3.85 7.98
CA LEU A 281 15.31 2.41 7.93
C LEU A 281 14.10 2.07 7.06
N PHE A 282 14.25 1.14 6.12
CA PHE A 282 13.13 0.61 5.35
C PHE A 282 12.21 -0.21 6.26
N LEU A 283 10.91 0.05 6.16
CA LEU A 283 9.89 -0.61 6.98
C LEU A 283 9.09 -1.65 6.18
N GLU A 284 8.43 -1.27 5.13
CA GLU A 284 7.69 -2.17 4.25
C GLU A 284 7.41 -1.56 2.88
N THR A 285 7.05 -2.39 1.91
CA THR A 285 6.60 -1.95 0.58
C THR A 285 5.54 -2.89 0.04
N SER A 286 4.68 -2.36 -0.82
CA SER A 286 3.71 -3.16 -1.57
C SER A 286 3.66 -2.73 -3.02
N ALA A 287 3.46 -3.69 -3.93
CA ALA A 287 3.35 -3.46 -5.38
C ALA A 287 1.92 -3.06 -5.76
N ARG A 288 1.44 -2.00 -5.13
CA ARG A 288 0.12 -1.39 -5.37
C ARG A 288 0.10 0.07 -4.91
N CYS A 289 -0.94 0.79 -5.25
CA CYS A 289 -1.19 2.15 -4.78
C CYS A 289 -1.46 2.20 -3.26
N GLY A 290 -1.04 3.28 -2.60
CA GLY A 290 -1.31 3.55 -1.18
C GLY A 290 -2.80 3.54 -0.86
N GLY A 291 -3.16 3.09 0.36
CA GLY A 291 -4.53 3.09 0.86
C GLY A 291 -4.95 4.43 1.48
N ALA A 292 -6.13 4.44 2.11
CA ALA A 292 -6.64 5.56 2.92
C ALA A 292 -6.59 6.92 2.21
N HIS A 293 -6.86 6.97 0.91
CA HIS A 293 -6.82 8.18 0.07
C HIS A 293 -5.44 8.86 -0.04
N LEU A 294 -4.35 8.15 0.27
CA LEU A 294 -3.00 8.67 0.07
C LEU A 294 -2.70 8.95 -1.41
N THR A 295 -3.25 8.13 -2.31
CA THR A 295 -3.16 8.38 -3.77
C THR A 295 -3.82 9.68 -4.18
N ASP A 296 -4.98 9.99 -3.61
CA ASP A 296 -5.71 11.24 -3.89
C ASP A 296 -4.92 12.45 -3.33
N MET A 297 -4.24 12.29 -2.17
CA MET A 297 -3.33 13.32 -1.64
C MET A 297 -2.12 13.54 -2.57
N VAL A 298 -1.55 12.47 -3.11
CA VAL A 298 -0.44 12.56 -4.08
C VAL A 298 -0.90 13.23 -5.36
N GLU A 299 -2.10 12.90 -5.86
CA GLU A 299 -2.71 13.52 -7.03
C GLU A 299 -2.93 15.03 -6.80
N ALA A 300 -3.47 15.40 -5.64
CA ALA A 300 -3.63 16.81 -5.27
C ALA A 300 -2.31 17.58 -5.29
N ALA A 301 -1.20 16.96 -4.89
CA ALA A 301 0.11 17.62 -4.86
C ALA A 301 0.84 17.65 -6.21
N SER A 302 0.54 16.71 -7.10
CA SER A 302 1.37 16.46 -8.29
C SER A 302 0.61 16.49 -9.62
N GLY A 303 -0.72 16.46 -9.59
CA GLY A 303 -1.55 16.26 -10.78
C GLY A 303 -1.48 14.83 -11.34
N ILE A 304 -0.76 13.90 -10.67
CA ILE A 304 -0.57 12.53 -11.13
C ILE A 304 -1.50 11.58 -10.38
N SER A 305 -2.51 11.08 -11.08
CA SER A 305 -3.38 10.00 -10.57
C SER A 305 -2.67 8.66 -10.69
N LEU A 306 -2.15 8.14 -9.57
CA LEU A 306 -1.38 6.88 -9.58
C LEU A 306 -2.17 5.70 -10.15
N TRP A 307 -3.47 5.64 -9.90
CA TRP A 307 -4.34 4.61 -10.45
C TRP A 307 -4.47 4.69 -11.98
N THR A 308 -4.68 5.90 -12.49
CA THR A 308 -4.81 6.16 -13.92
C THR A 308 -3.49 5.89 -14.64
N GLU A 309 -2.40 6.38 -14.08
CA GLU A 309 -1.08 6.22 -14.69
C GLU A 309 -0.57 4.77 -14.61
N TRP A 310 -0.92 4.02 -13.56
CA TRP A 310 -0.64 2.59 -13.52
C TRP A 310 -1.37 1.83 -14.66
N ALA A 311 -2.64 2.15 -14.94
CA ALA A 311 -3.36 1.57 -16.07
C ALA A 311 -2.72 1.94 -17.42
N ASN A 312 -2.25 3.19 -17.58
CA ASN A 312 -1.51 3.65 -18.77
C ASN A 312 -0.18 2.89 -18.93
N ILE A 313 0.53 2.62 -17.84
CA ILE A 313 1.76 1.81 -17.84
C ILE A 313 1.46 0.38 -18.30
N GLU A 314 0.43 -0.28 -17.76
CA GLU A 314 0.05 -1.63 -18.16
C GLU A 314 -0.36 -1.69 -19.66
N HIS A 315 -1.07 -0.67 -20.15
CA HIS A 315 -1.35 -0.52 -21.57
C HIS A 315 -0.07 -0.42 -22.40
N ALA A 316 0.87 0.42 -21.99
CA ALA A 316 2.14 0.60 -22.68
C ALA A 316 2.95 -0.70 -22.75
N VAL A 317 3.01 -1.44 -21.63
CA VAL A 317 3.68 -2.75 -21.55
C VAL A 317 3.07 -3.75 -22.54
N LEU A 318 1.74 -3.82 -22.66
CA LEU A 318 1.06 -4.76 -23.56
C LEU A 318 1.18 -4.37 -25.03
N THR A 319 1.10 -3.07 -25.32
CA THR A 319 1.13 -2.58 -26.71
C THR A 319 2.53 -2.39 -27.26
N GLY A 320 3.55 -2.41 -26.40
CA GLY A 320 4.93 -2.03 -26.76
C GLY A 320 5.09 -0.54 -27.06
N LYS A 321 4.07 0.28 -26.82
CA LYS A 321 4.14 1.73 -26.99
C LYS A 321 4.95 2.33 -25.85
N LYS A 322 5.71 3.38 -26.14
CA LYS A 322 6.45 4.09 -25.11
C LYS A 322 5.47 4.83 -24.19
N TYR A 323 5.63 4.62 -22.89
CA TYR A 323 4.92 5.38 -21.87
C TYR A 323 5.62 6.72 -21.62
N HIS A 324 4.83 7.78 -21.44
CA HIS A 324 5.32 9.10 -21.04
C HIS A 324 4.52 9.60 -19.85
N LEU A 325 5.23 9.86 -18.76
CA LEU A 325 4.62 10.48 -17.59
C LEU A 325 4.09 11.88 -17.95
N PRO A 326 2.87 12.24 -17.55
CA PRO A 326 2.37 13.62 -17.68
C PRO A 326 3.23 14.63 -16.92
N MET A 327 3.01 15.92 -17.21
CA MET A 327 3.65 17.00 -16.46
C MET A 327 3.29 16.91 -14.98
N VAL A 328 4.29 17.03 -14.11
CA VAL A 328 4.15 16.90 -12.66
C VAL A 328 4.10 18.31 -12.04
N ASP A 329 3.04 18.57 -11.28
CA ASP A 329 2.93 19.80 -10.49
C ASP A 329 3.81 19.75 -9.22
N GLU A 330 4.29 20.90 -8.78
CA GLU A 330 5.07 21.07 -7.55
C GLU A 330 4.23 21.74 -6.45
N LEU A 331 3.06 21.20 -6.14
CA LEU A 331 2.24 21.63 -5.03
C LEU A 331 2.48 20.77 -3.79
N GLN A 332 1.89 21.18 -2.67
CA GLN A 332 1.86 20.44 -1.42
C GLN A 332 0.42 20.03 -1.12
N ALA A 333 0.25 18.88 -0.50
CA ALA A 333 -1.05 18.42 -0.05
C ALA A 333 -0.95 17.79 1.34
N GLY A 334 -2.07 17.82 2.04
CA GLY A 334 -2.22 17.12 3.32
C GLY A 334 -3.59 16.48 3.40
N ILE A 335 -3.65 15.35 4.05
CA ILE A 335 -4.89 14.59 4.28
C ILE A 335 -5.15 14.45 5.77
N ILE A 336 -6.42 14.54 6.14
CA ILE A 336 -6.95 14.23 7.47
C ILE A 336 -8.20 13.39 7.31
N VAL A 337 -8.29 12.26 8.01
CA VAL A 337 -9.46 11.38 8.03
C VAL A 337 -9.64 10.83 9.43
N THR A 338 -10.88 10.84 9.94
CA THR A 338 -11.23 10.22 11.21
C THR A 338 -12.68 9.77 11.24
N LEU A 339 -13.04 9.01 12.27
CA LEU A 339 -14.42 8.70 12.57
C LEU A 339 -15.13 9.93 13.12
N CYS A 340 -16.42 10.10 12.81
CA CYS A 340 -17.29 11.11 13.39
C CYS A 340 -18.60 10.50 13.87
N LYS A 341 -19.26 11.16 14.83
CA LYS A 341 -20.54 10.69 15.39
C LYS A 341 -21.69 10.74 14.38
N PRO A 342 -21.87 11.79 13.56
CA PRO A 342 -22.91 11.85 12.55
C PRO A 342 -22.69 10.80 11.46
N GLU A 343 -23.78 10.13 11.03
CA GLU A 343 -23.73 9.20 9.88
C GLU A 343 -23.26 9.92 8.61
N LYS A 344 -23.71 11.17 8.45
CA LYS A 344 -23.30 12.06 7.36
C LYS A 344 -22.76 13.34 7.99
N PRO A 345 -21.44 13.60 7.97
CA PRO A 345 -20.88 14.83 8.47
C PRO A 345 -21.38 16.03 7.67
N ASP A 346 -21.60 17.16 8.35
CA ASP A 346 -21.91 18.42 7.71
C ASP A 346 -20.61 19.07 7.21
N TYR A 347 -20.54 19.31 5.92
CA TYR A 347 -19.40 19.95 5.25
C TYR A 347 -19.64 21.41 4.88
N GLU A 348 -20.83 21.99 5.18
CA GLU A 348 -21.18 23.35 4.77
C GLU A 348 -20.34 24.42 5.48
N THR A 349 -19.95 24.15 6.73
CA THR A 349 -19.10 25.04 7.52
C THR A 349 -17.63 25.05 7.11
N PHE A 350 -17.21 24.11 6.28
CA PHE A 350 -15.84 23.95 5.82
C PHE A 350 -15.66 24.52 4.41
N THR A 351 -15.29 25.80 4.33
CA THR A 351 -15.30 26.60 3.10
C THR A 351 -13.91 27.09 2.65
N ASP A 352 -12.84 26.59 3.26
CA ASP A 352 -11.48 26.97 2.88
C ASP A 352 -11.21 26.65 1.40
N PRO A 353 -10.67 27.61 0.63
CA PRO A 353 -10.43 27.42 -0.81
C PRO A 353 -9.33 26.38 -1.11
N GLU A 354 -8.54 26.03 -0.11
CA GLU A 354 -7.51 24.98 -0.20
C GLU A 354 -8.06 23.56 -0.07
N ILE A 355 -9.36 23.38 0.24
CA ILE A 355 -9.98 22.06 0.26
C ILE A 355 -10.08 21.55 -1.17
N TRP A 356 -9.25 20.57 -1.50
CA TRP A 356 -9.25 19.90 -2.80
C TRP A 356 -10.29 18.78 -2.87
N TRP A 357 -10.53 18.08 -1.72
CA TRP A 357 -11.44 16.94 -1.64
C TRP A 357 -12.05 16.79 -0.25
N LYS A 358 -13.29 16.26 -0.20
CA LYS A 358 -14.06 15.92 1.01
C LYS A 358 -14.49 14.48 0.96
N LEU A 359 -14.36 13.74 2.07
CA LEU A 359 -14.71 12.33 2.17
C LEU A 359 -16.22 12.12 2.31
N HIS A 360 -16.83 11.40 1.39
CA HIS A 360 -18.25 11.03 1.45
C HIS A 360 -18.40 9.56 1.89
N LYS A 361 -18.21 9.31 3.19
CA LYS A 361 -18.35 7.99 3.81
C LYS A 361 -19.09 8.10 5.14
N LYS A 362 -20.04 7.19 5.39
CA LYS A 362 -20.81 7.17 6.64
C LYS A 362 -19.88 7.11 7.86
N TYR A 363 -20.21 7.92 8.88
CA TYR A 363 -19.46 7.99 10.14
C TYR A 363 -17.98 8.36 10.00
N HIS A 364 -17.60 8.97 8.87
CA HIS A 364 -16.24 9.44 8.66
C HIS A 364 -16.27 10.89 8.18
N ILE A 365 -15.34 11.68 8.68
CA ILE A 365 -15.04 13.01 8.17
C ILE A 365 -13.61 13.03 7.65
N GLY A 366 -13.38 13.69 6.52
CA GLY A 366 -12.04 13.77 5.96
C GLY A 366 -11.92 14.82 4.87
N PHE A 367 -10.69 15.33 4.74
CA PHE A 367 -10.34 16.38 3.80
C PHE A 367 -8.97 16.11 3.19
N ILE A 368 -8.80 16.50 1.94
CA ILE A 368 -7.48 16.71 1.34
C ILE A 368 -7.37 18.20 1.04
N PHE A 369 -6.27 18.79 1.50
CA PHE A 369 -5.90 20.17 1.25
C PHE A 369 -4.79 20.21 0.20
N GLN A 370 -4.81 21.28 -0.62
CA GLN A 370 -3.79 21.55 -1.62
C GLN A 370 -3.32 23.00 -1.49
N HIS A 371 -2.01 23.22 -1.49
CA HIS A 371 -1.44 24.56 -1.50
C HIS A 371 -0.02 24.59 -2.07
N LYS A 372 0.50 25.77 -2.38
CA LYS A 372 1.88 25.95 -2.87
C LYS A 372 2.95 25.77 -1.80
N THR A 373 2.61 25.90 -0.51
CA THR A 373 3.58 25.88 0.60
C THR A 373 3.20 24.85 1.66
N GLU A 374 4.19 24.16 2.22
CA GLU A 374 4.00 23.21 3.33
C GLU A 374 3.44 23.92 4.57
N LYS A 375 3.91 25.14 4.87
CA LYS A 375 3.45 25.92 6.02
C LYS A 375 1.93 26.06 6.05
N LYS A 376 1.30 26.35 4.89
CA LYS A 376 -0.16 26.48 4.82
C LYS A 376 -0.86 25.14 5.03
N ILE A 377 -0.29 24.06 4.53
CA ILE A 377 -0.79 22.69 4.78
C ILE A 377 -0.73 22.37 6.28
N ASP A 378 0.40 22.65 6.95
CA ASP A 378 0.56 22.44 8.39
C ASP A 378 -0.46 23.24 9.21
N GLU A 379 -0.71 24.51 8.86
CA GLU A 379 -1.74 25.37 9.49
C GLU A 379 -3.14 24.76 9.35
N LEU A 380 -3.50 24.28 8.14
CA LEU A 380 -4.80 23.68 7.86
C LEU A 380 -4.96 22.37 8.61
N LEU A 381 -3.99 21.46 8.53
CA LEU A 381 -4.04 20.19 9.25
C LEU A 381 -4.17 20.40 10.76
N SER A 382 -3.38 21.30 11.36
CA SER A 382 -3.47 21.64 12.79
C SER A 382 -4.81 22.22 13.19
N ARG A 383 -5.37 23.14 12.39
CA ARG A 383 -6.67 23.76 12.66
C ARG A 383 -7.80 22.74 12.55
N TYR A 384 -7.84 21.94 11.49
CA TYR A 384 -8.88 20.95 11.27
C TYR A 384 -8.82 19.81 12.27
N THR A 385 -7.63 19.42 12.73
CA THR A 385 -7.47 18.47 13.83
C THR A 385 -8.22 18.93 15.07
N LYS A 386 -8.08 20.21 15.45
CA LYS A 386 -8.78 20.77 16.63
C LYS A 386 -10.30 20.80 16.45
N VAL A 387 -10.76 21.31 15.31
CA VAL A 387 -12.21 21.43 15.02
C VAL A 387 -12.90 20.05 14.97
N ILE A 388 -12.21 19.03 14.49
CA ILE A 388 -12.78 17.66 14.39
C ILE A 388 -12.80 16.97 15.77
N GLN A 389 -11.92 17.34 16.69
CA GLN A 389 -11.86 16.78 18.05
C GLN A 389 -12.87 17.41 19.03
N GLU A 390 -13.37 18.61 18.74
CA GLU A 390 -14.44 19.29 19.48
C GLU A 390 -15.82 18.71 19.11
#